data_c83ccd4e38dd89e0655d94c2264aa758
#
_entry.id   c83ccd4e38dd89e0655d94c2264aa758
#
_cell.length_a   1.000
_cell.length_b   1.000
_cell.length_c   1.000
_cell.angle_alpha   90.00
_cell.angle_beta   90.00
_cell.angle_gamma   90.00
#
_symmetry.space_group_name_H-M   'P 1'
#
loop_
_entity.id
_entity.type
_entity.pdbx_description
1 polymer ?
#
loop_
_entity_poly.entity_id
_entity_poly.type
_entity_poly.pdbx_seq_one_letter_code
_entity_poly.pdbx_strand_id
1 'polypeptide(L)'
;HTTEDTGSWRLPNVIIAGNTTMLGKVGSANKTGNWTINSGNTFTIASNASSNTFNTDNISIRGSSTLNLGNSTNGYNRSSVDALTLAANITMASNSTINLGNGTTINGHIAGESSGQGTLNILGNFTANSGIGYLTNLGASALEQINISTGNAFTISEQNNVTATRMNINGTVTADGSSNITSNITMGADGILTLTNAGSDGGSSA
;
A
#
# COMPACT_ATOMS: atom_id res chain seq x y z
N HIS A 1 -1.70 32.36 10.47
CA HIS A 1 -0.26 32.58 10.76
C HIS A 1 0.47 31.32 10.32
N THR A 2 0.99 31.34 9.10
CA THR A 2 1.87 30.30 8.57
C THR A 2 3.27 30.60 9.08
N THR A 3 3.66 30.04 10.20
CA THR A 3 5.07 29.95 10.55
C THR A 3 5.65 28.81 9.70
N GLU A 4 6.47 29.17 8.71
CA GLU A 4 7.39 28.23 8.10
C GLU A 4 8.36 27.79 9.22
N ASP A 5 8.10 26.65 9.80
CA ASP A 5 9.00 26.05 10.78
C ASP A 5 10.18 25.42 10.00
N THR A 6 11.29 26.13 9.94
CA THR A 6 12.56 25.64 9.38
C THR A 6 13.32 24.73 10.36
N GLY A 7 12.72 24.37 11.49
CA GLY A 7 13.29 23.47 12.48
C GLY A 7 13.04 22.00 12.17
N SER A 8 14.04 21.14 12.40
CA SER A 8 13.98 19.67 12.24
C SER A 8 13.12 19.00 13.32
N TRP A 9 11.89 19.41 13.54
CA TRP A 9 11.00 18.76 14.49
C TRP A 9 10.48 17.47 13.89
N ARG A 10 10.99 16.34 14.33
CA ARG A 10 10.38 15.03 14.07
C ARG A 10 9.33 14.78 15.15
N LEU A 11 8.08 14.59 14.77
CA LEU A 11 7.10 13.98 15.66
C LEU A 11 7.58 12.55 15.95
N PRO A 12 7.99 12.21 17.17
CA PRO A 12 8.70 10.97 17.39
C PRO A 12 7.83 9.73 17.18
N ASN A 13 6.62 9.73 17.72
CA ASN A 13 5.65 8.65 17.55
C ASN A 13 4.22 9.22 17.61
N VAL A 14 3.34 8.70 16.77
CA VAL A 14 1.92 9.05 16.74
C VAL A 14 1.10 7.78 16.98
N ILE A 15 0.14 7.86 17.89
CA ILE A 15 -0.78 6.75 18.20
C ILE A 15 -2.18 7.17 17.80
N ILE A 16 -2.80 6.40 16.91
CA ILE A 16 -4.20 6.52 16.54
C ILE A 16 -5.00 5.60 17.48
N ALA A 17 -5.59 6.20 18.51
CA ALA A 17 -6.33 5.49 19.56
C ALA A 17 -7.86 5.56 19.39
N GLY A 18 -8.34 6.06 18.27
CA GLY A 18 -9.75 6.15 17.89
C GLY A 18 -9.90 6.27 16.38
N ASN A 19 -11.13 6.15 15.88
CA ASN A 19 -11.39 6.35 14.46
C ASN A 19 -11.05 7.79 14.06
N THR A 20 -10.14 7.95 13.13
CA THR A 20 -9.57 9.25 12.78
C THR A 20 -9.51 9.40 11.26
N THR A 21 -9.89 10.57 10.76
CA THR A 21 -9.67 10.95 9.36
C THR A 21 -8.71 12.12 9.31
N MET A 22 -7.69 12.00 8.50
CA MET A 22 -6.72 13.04 8.24
C MET A 22 -6.85 13.53 6.81
N LEU A 23 -6.92 14.85 6.67
CA LEU A 23 -6.96 15.56 5.40
C LEU A 23 -5.73 16.47 5.32
N GLY A 24 -4.91 16.31 4.28
CA GLY A 24 -3.78 17.20 4.05
C GLY A 24 -2.41 16.53 4.15
N LYS A 25 -1.37 17.37 4.13
CA LYS A 25 0.03 16.93 4.09
C LYS A 25 0.59 16.68 5.49
N VAL A 26 1.41 15.65 5.62
CA VAL A 26 2.17 15.34 6.84
C VAL A 26 3.63 15.05 6.44
N GLY A 27 4.57 15.66 7.14
CA GLY A 27 5.99 15.43 6.92
C GLY A 27 6.48 15.88 5.55
N SER A 28 6.14 17.07 5.10
CA SER A 28 6.43 17.53 3.74
C SER A 28 7.92 17.65 3.41
N ALA A 29 8.74 18.11 4.34
CA ALA A 29 10.20 18.23 4.17
C ALA A 29 10.97 17.19 4.98
N ASN A 30 10.47 16.80 6.14
CA ASN A 30 11.08 15.81 7.01
C ASN A 30 10.07 14.71 7.31
N LYS A 31 10.54 13.46 7.34
CA LYS A 31 9.69 12.35 7.79
C LYS A 31 9.26 12.57 9.24
N THR A 32 8.01 12.28 9.54
CA THR A 32 7.59 12.06 10.93
C THR A 32 8.12 10.69 11.40
N GLY A 33 8.08 10.41 12.70
CA GLY A 33 8.50 9.12 13.24
C GLY A 33 7.50 8.00 12.92
N ASN A 34 7.36 7.07 13.86
CA ASN A 34 6.48 5.93 13.68
C ASN A 34 5.02 6.26 13.99
N TRP A 35 4.10 5.72 13.19
CA TRP A 35 2.66 5.79 13.42
C TRP A 35 2.13 4.42 13.80
N THR A 36 1.29 4.37 14.82
CA THR A 36 0.65 3.12 15.26
C THR A 36 -0.86 3.31 15.26
N ILE A 37 -1.57 2.45 14.54
CA ILE A 37 -3.03 2.37 14.59
C ILE A 37 -3.37 1.27 15.59
N ASN A 38 -3.94 1.65 16.73
CA ASN A 38 -4.31 0.71 17.79
C ASN A 38 -5.44 -0.21 17.36
N SER A 39 -5.46 -1.41 17.93
CA SER A 39 -6.42 -2.45 17.61
C SER A 39 -7.87 -1.95 17.59
N GLY A 40 -8.62 -2.38 16.58
CA GLY A 40 -10.04 -2.06 16.40
C GLY A 40 -10.33 -0.66 15.84
N ASN A 41 -9.31 0.15 15.53
CA ASN A 41 -9.51 1.50 15.03
C ASN A 41 -9.35 1.61 13.52
N THR A 42 -10.00 2.63 12.95
CA THR A 42 -9.86 2.99 11.54
C THR A 42 -9.13 4.32 11.42
N PHE A 43 -8.06 4.32 10.64
CA PHE A 43 -7.36 5.53 10.25
C PHE A 43 -7.54 5.76 8.76
N THR A 44 -8.05 6.92 8.39
CA THR A 44 -8.26 7.31 7.00
C THR A 44 -7.33 8.46 6.65
N ILE A 45 -6.56 8.29 5.59
CA ILE A 45 -5.76 9.35 4.98
C ILE A 45 -6.38 9.63 3.61
N ALA A 46 -7.05 10.77 3.50
CA ALA A 46 -7.67 11.20 2.27
C ALA A 46 -6.97 12.44 1.72
N SER A 47 -6.95 12.56 0.40
CA SER A 47 -6.46 13.76 -0.25
C SER A 47 -7.58 14.80 -0.36
N ASN A 48 -7.28 16.05 -0.04
CA ASN A 48 -8.19 17.18 -0.24
C ASN A 48 -7.64 18.21 -1.26
N ALA A 49 -6.55 17.87 -1.91
CA ALA A 49 -5.86 18.69 -2.89
C ALA A 49 -5.29 17.83 -4.02
N SER A 50 -4.90 18.43 -5.11
CA SER A 50 -4.35 17.74 -6.28
C SER A 50 -3.09 16.89 -6.01
N SER A 51 -2.45 17.07 -4.84
CA SER A 51 -1.31 16.26 -4.41
C SER A 51 -1.15 16.37 -2.90
N ASN A 52 -1.31 15.27 -2.19
CA ASN A 52 -0.97 15.16 -0.77
C ASN A 52 0.17 14.16 -0.57
N THR A 53 1.06 14.49 0.36
CA THR A 53 2.15 13.60 0.78
C THR A 53 2.01 13.29 2.26
N PHE A 54 2.02 12.01 2.60
CA PHE A 54 2.15 11.53 3.96
C PHE A 54 3.51 10.85 4.08
N ASN A 55 4.45 11.52 4.74
CA ASN A 55 5.83 11.08 4.83
C ASN A 55 6.19 10.70 6.27
N THR A 56 6.39 9.41 6.52
CA THR A 56 6.72 8.87 7.83
C THR A 56 7.72 7.71 7.70
N ASP A 57 8.36 7.33 8.79
CA ASP A 57 9.29 6.20 8.75
C ASP A 57 8.53 4.88 8.62
N ASN A 58 7.60 4.61 9.53
CA ASN A 58 6.83 3.38 9.54
C ASN A 58 5.38 3.61 9.98
N ILE A 59 4.48 2.75 9.50
CA ILE A 59 3.11 2.63 9.99
C ILE A 59 2.90 1.20 10.48
N SER A 60 2.53 1.03 11.74
CA SER A 60 2.15 -0.25 12.32
C SER A 60 0.63 -0.32 12.47
N ILE A 61 0.00 -1.29 11.83
CA ILE A 61 -1.44 -1.52 11.90
C ILE A 61 -1.68 -2.71 12.83
N ARG A 62 -2.21 -2.45 14.03
CA ARG A 62 -2.48 -3.48 15.03
C ARG A 62 -3.72 -4.30 14.66
N GLY A 63 -3.92 -5.42 15.35
CA GLY A 63 -4.96 -6.40 15.01
C GLY A 63 -6.36 -5.80 14.90
N SER A 64 -7.12 -6.25 13.91
CA SER A 64 -8.50 -5.81 13.60
C SER A 64 -8.63 -4.30 13.30
N SER A 65 -7.55 -3.65 12.91
CA SER A 65 -7.55 -2.23 12.53
C SER A 65 -7.56 -2.05 11.03
N THR A 66 -8.01 -0.88 10.59
CA THR A 66 -8.10 -0.55 9.17
C THR A 66 -7.34 0.73 8.85
N LEU A 67 -6.53 0.70 7.81
CA LEU A 67 -5.95 1.88 7.17
C LEU A 67 -6.63 2.09 5.81
N ASN A 68 -7.32 3.20 5.64
CA ASN A 68 -7.90 3.60 4.36
C ASN A 68 -7.04 4.67 3.70
N LEU A 69 -6.65 4.43 2.46
CA LEU A 69 -5.82 5.34 1.67
C LEU A 69 -6.51 5.71 0.36
N GLY A 70 -6.58 7.01 0.07
CA GLY A 70 -7.15 7.54 -1.18
C GLY A 70 -8.67 7.75 -1.15
N ASN A 71 -9.24 8.09 -2.31
CA ASN A 71 -10.54 8.74 -2.40
C ASN A 71 -11.78 7.84 -2.46
N SER A 72 -11.66 6.53 -2.71
CA SER A 72 -12.84 5.69 -2.97
C SER A 72 -13.37 4.91 -1.76
N THR A 73 -12.68 4.96 -0.63
CA THR A 73 -12.97 4.05 0.50
C THR A 73 -14.01 4.55 1.49
N ASN A 74 -14.41 5.85 1.46
CA ASN A 74 -15.25 6.44 2.50
C ASN A 74 -16.30 7.45 2.04
N GLY A 75 -16.78 7.37 0.82
CA GLY A 75 -17.85 8.29 0.34
C GLY A 75 -17.40 9.76 0.20
N TYR A 76 -16.16 10.10 0.46
CA TYR A 76 -15.59 11.38 0.06
C TYR A 76 -15.26 11.32 -1.43
N ASN A 77 -16.30 11.43 -2.22
CA ASN A 77 -16.23 11.45 -3.68
C ASN A 77 -15.70 12.82 -4.11
N ARG A 78 -14.39 13.01 -4.03
CA ARG A 78 -13.72 14.14 -4.67
C ARG A 78 -13.04 13.67 -5.95
N SER A 79 -12.91 14.58 -6.88
CA SER A 79 -12.36 14.41 -8.23
C SER A 79 -11.29 13.33 -8.36
N SER A 80 -11.33 12.57 -9.44
CA SER A 80 -10.39 11.48 -9.80
C SER A 80 -8.91 11.90 -9.98
N VAL A 81 -8.56 13.14 -9.64
CA VAL A 81 -7.23 13.73 -9.81
C VAL A 81 -6.47 13.95 -8.49
N ASP A 82 -7.09 13.64 -7.34
CA ASP A 82 -6.41 13.86 -6.06
C ASP A 82 -5.45 12.70 -5.77
N ALA A 83 -4.15 12.96 -5.87
CA ALA A 83 -3.11 11.99 -5.63
C ALA A 83 -2.68 11.99 -4.15
N LEU A 84 -2.56 10.79 -3.57
CA LEU A 84 -1.96 10.58 -2.26
C LEU A 84 -0.66 9.80 -2.42
N THR A 85 0.45 10.40 -2.03
CA THR A 85 1.73 9.68 -1.93
C THR A 85 2.02 9.37 -0.46
N LEU A 86 2.08 8.09 -0.15
CA LEU A 86 2.50 7.59 1.15
C LEU A 86 3.95 7.09 1.07
N ALA A 87 4.85 7.76 1.78
CA ALA A 87 6.24 7.33 1.91
C ALA A 87 6.46 6.73 3.30
N ALA A 88 6.22 5.42 3.42
CA ALA A 88 6.34 4.67 4.67
C ALA A 88 6.49 3.17 4.40
N ASN A 89 7.17 2.46 5.30
CA ASN A 89 7.01 1.02 5.41
C ASN A 89 5.79 0.71 6.28
N ILE A 90 4.97 -0.26 5.89
CA ILE A 90 3.75 -0.61 6.60
C ILE A 90 3.86 -2.05 7.10
N THR A 91 3.64 -2.24 8.39
CA THR A 91 3.53 -3.57 9.00
C THR A 91 2.10 -3.84 9.48
N MET A 92 1.63 -5.03 9.21
CA MET A 92 0.24 -5.44 9.41
C MET A 92 0.16 -6.61 10.39
N ALA A 93 -0.54 -6.44 11.49
CA ALA A 93 -0.85 -7.54 12.41
C ALA A 93 -2.03 -8.39 11.89
N SER A 94 -2.34 -9.47 12.61
CA SER A 94 -3.47 -10.35 12.29
C SER A 94 -4.78 -9.58 12.17
N ASN A 95 -5.61 -9.94 11.20
CA ASN A 95 -6.93 -9.35 10.93
C ASN A 95 -6.90 -7.83 10.64
N SER A 96 -5.72 -7.26 10.41
CA SER A 96 -5.65 -5.86 9.99
C SER A 96 -5.89 -5.74 8.48
N THR A 97 -6.37 -4.57 8.06
CA THR A 97 -6.75 -4.33 6.67
C THR A 97 -6.19 -3.01 6.16
N ILE A 98 -5.69 -3.03 4.94
CA ILE A 98 -5.43 -1.82 4.16
C ILE A 98 -6.40 -1.79 2.98
N ASN A 99 -7.08 -0.67 2.79
CA ASN A 99 -7.89 -0.39 1.63
C ASN A 99 -7.21 0.70 0.78
N LEU A 100 -6.83 0.34 -0.45
CA LEU A 100 -6.21 1.25 -1.40
C LEU A 100 -7.24 1.76 -2.39
N GLY A 101 -7.60 3.03 -2.30
CA GLY A 101 -8.43 3.72 -3.28
C GLY A 101 -7.63 4.31 -4.44
N ASN A 102 -8.34 4.92 -5.39
CA ASN A 102 -7.73 5.57 -6.55
C ASN A 102 -6.76 6.68 -6.17
N GLY A 103 -5.74 6.88 -7.00
CA GLY A 103 -4.74 7.93 -6.84
C GLY A 103 -3.75 7.70 -5.71
N THR A 104 -3.67 6.49 -5.15
CA THR A 104 -2.72 6.16 -4.09
C THR A 104 -1.41 5.65 -4.66
N THR A 105 -0.30 6.22 -4.19
CA THR A 105 1.06 5.70 -4.44
C THR A 105 1.72 5.40 -3.10
N ILE A 106 2.32 4.23 -2.97
CA ILE A 106 3.08 3.84 -1.77
C ILE A 106 4.55 3.68 -2.16
N ASN A 107 5.39 4.53 -1.57
CA ASN A 107 6.85 4.46 -1.68
C ASN A 107 7.42 3.81 -0.42
N GLY A 108 7.25 2.51 -0.30
CA GLY A 108 7.67 1.70 0.83
C GLY A 108 7.08 0.31 0.77
N HIS A 109 7.55 -0.56 1.63
CA HIS A 109 7.11 -1.95 1.68
C HIS A 109 5.80 -2.10 2.48
N ILE A 110 4.97 -3.06 2.08
CA ILE A 110 3.82 -3.52 2.86
C ILE A 110 4.08 -4.97 3.24
N ALA A 111 4.06 -5.30 4.52
CA ALA A 111 4.31 -6.67 4.96
C ALA A 111 3.48 -7.03 6.20
N GLY A 112 3.27 -8.33 6.42
CA GLY A 112 2.76 -8.82 7.70
C GLY A 112 3.78 -8.63 8.82
N GLU A 113 3.35 -8.41 10.04
CA GLU A 113 4.19 -8.46 11.25
C GLU A 113 4.78 -9.88 11.42
N SER A 114 4.01 -10.88 10.99
CA SER A 114 4.42 -12.26 10.78
C SER A 114 3.81 -12.77 9.48
N SER A 115 4.36 -13.86 8.93
CA SER A 115 3.84 -14.45 7.70
C SER A 115 2.38 -14.87 7.83
N GLY A 116 1.56 -14.57 6.84
CA GLY A 116 0.13 -14.87 6.82
C GLY A 116 -0.71 -13.87 7.59
N GLN A 117 -0.24 -12.64 7.78
CA GLN A 117 -0.98 -11.58 8.47
C GLN A 117 -1.29 -10.40 7.56
N GLY A 118 -2.47 -9.82 7.78
CA GLY A 118 -2.94 -8.62 7.09
C GLY A 118 -3.59 -8.87 5.73
N THR A 119 -4.63 -8.11 5.45
CA THR A 119 -5.36 -8.11 4.18
C THR A 119 -5.19 -6.80 3.44
N LEU A 120 -4.81 -6.88 2.18
CA LEU A 120 -4.68 -5.74 1.27
C LEU A 120 -5.83 -5.78 0.25
N ASN A 121 -6.69 -4.78 0.27
CA ASN A 121 -7.76 -4.61 -0.71
C ASN A 121 -7.39 -3.50 -1.71
N ILE A 122 -7.32 -3.83 -2.97
CA ILE A 122 -7.07 -2.89 -4.07
C ILE A 122 -8.44 -2.51 -4.66
N LEU A 123 -8.92 -1.36 -4.24
CA LEU A 123 -10.22 -0.78 -4.57
C LEU A 123 -10.11 0.36 -5.60
N GLY A 124 -8.92 0.61 -6.10
CA GLY A 124 -8.58 1.56 -7.14
C GLY A 124 -7.38 1.07 -7.94
N ASN A 125 -6.99 1.80 -8.98
CA ASN A 125 -5.78 1.47 -9.73
C ASN A 125 -4.56 1.73 -8.85
N PHE A 126 -3.71 0.73 -8.71
CA PHE A 126 -2.54 0.77 -7.85
C PHE A 126 -1.31 0.17 -8.54
N THR A 127 -0.17 0.82 -8.35
CA THR A 127 1.14 0.31 -8.81
C THR A 127 2.03 0.05 -7.61
N ALA A 128 2.51 -1.17 -7.48
CA ALA A 128 3.52 -1.53 -6.49
C ALA A 128 4.91 -1.17 -7.02
N ASN A 129 5.49 -0.12 -6.44
CA ASN A 129 6.86 0.31 -6.71
C ASN A 129 7.87 -0.26 -5.68
N SER A 130 7.40 -1.10 -4.76
CA SER A 130 8.18 -1.77 -3.73
C SER A 130 7.57 -3.12 -3.40
N GLY A 131 8.30 -3.96 -2.67
CA GLY A 131 7.82 -5.30 -2.32
C GLY A 131 6.57 -5.29 -1.45
N ILE A 132 5.67 -6.22 -1.72
CA ILE A 132 4.48 -6.51 -0.90
C ILE A 132 4.61 -7.92 -0.32
N GLY A 133 4.41 -8.05 0.97
CA GLY A 133 4.65 -9.32 1.68
C GLY A 133 6.14 -9.66 1.79
N TYR A 134 7.00 -8.64 1.70
CA TYR A 134 8.45 -8.81 1.77
C TYR A 134 9.10 -7.58 2.40
N LEU A 135 9.85 -7.77 3.47
CA LEU A 135 10.73 -6.76 4.06
C LEU A 135 12.18 -7.22 3.84
N THR A 136 12.97 -6.43 3.17
CA THR A 136 14.35 -6.74 2.77
C THR A 136 15.27 -7.15 3.92
N ASN A 137 14.97 -6.71 5.15
CA ASN A 137 15.82 -6.94 6.32
C ASN A 137 15.23 -7.94 7.34
N LEU A 138 13.99 -8.41 7.17
CA LEU A 138 13.29 -9.28 8.13
C LEU A 138 12.82 -10.61 7.52
N GLY A 139 13.16 -10.86 6.25
CA GLY A 139 12.67 -12.04 5.53
C GLY A 139 11.27 -11.84 4.95
N ALA A 140 10.76 -12.86 4.29
CA ALA A 140 9.43 -12.85 3.70
C ALA A 140 8.37 -12.88 4.81
N SER A 141 7.61 -11.79 4.95
CA SER A 141 6.45 -11.69 5.84
C SER A 141 5.20 -11.58 4.99
N ALA A 142 4.83 -12.70 4.35
CA ALA A 142 3.70 -12.78 3.44
C ALA A 142 2.44 -12.18 4.06
N LEU A 143 1.65 -11.48 3.25
CA LEU A 143 0.29 -11.11 3.65
C LEU A 143 -0.60 -12.36 3.74
N GLU A 144 -1.67 -12.28 4.52
CA GLU A 144 -2.70 -13.32 4.51
C GLU A 144 -3.42 -13.31 3.16
N GLN A 145 -3.80 -12.12 2.68
CA GLN A 145 -4.63 -12.00 1.49
C GLN A 145 -4.42 -10.69 0.75
N ILE A 146 -4.48 -10.77 -0.58
CA ILE A 146 -4.57 -9.61 -1.47
C ILE A 146 -5.84 -9.79 -2.32
N ASN A 147 -6.69 -8.76 -2.35
CA ASN A 147 -7.91 -8.74 -3.14
C ASN A 147 -7.85 -7.61 -4.17
N ILE A 148 -8.02 -7.93 -5.45
CA ILE A 148 -8.13 -6.97 -6.53
C ILE A 148 -9.60 -6.92 -6.97
N SER A 149 -10.27 -5.78 -6.74
CA SER A 149 -11.68 -5.62 -7.05
C SER A 149 -11.94 -5.45 -8.55
N THR A 150 -13.10 -5.85 -8.99
CA THR A 150 -13.58 -5.70 -10.39
C THR A 150 -13.40 -4.26 -10.88
N GLY A 151 -12.91 -4.11 -12.10
CA GLY A 151 -12.69 -2.82 -12.76
C GLY A 151 -11.42 -2.08 -12.31
N ASN A 152 -10.62 -2.64 -11.40
CA ASN A 152 -9.38 -2.04 -10.94
C ASN A 152 -8.16 -2.80 -11.44
N ALA A 153 -7.04 -2.08 -11.55
CA ALA A 153 -5.77 -2.63 -12.00
C ALA A 153 -4.71 -2.60 -10.88
N PHE A 154 -4.02 -3.72 -10.74
CA PHE A 154 -2.84 -3.86 -9.91
C PHE A 154 -1.62 -4.11 -10.79
N THR A 155 -0.72 -3.15 -10.84
CA THR A 155 0.54 -3.27 -11.59
C THR A 155 1.69 -3.53 -10.63
N ILE A 156 2.48 -4.53 -10.92
CA ILE A 156 3.70 -4.86 -10.19
C ILE A 156 4.87 -4.45 -11.07
N SER A 157 5.59 -3.40 -10.65
CA SER A 157 6.75 -2.88 -11.39
C SER A 157 7.93 -3.84 -11.32
N GLU A 158 8.87 -3.64 -12.25
CA GLU A 158 10.09 -4.44 -12.37
C GLU A 158 10.78 -4.73 -11.04
N GLN A 159 11.26 -5.98 -10.90
CA GLN A 159 12.04 -6.47 -9.74
C GLN A 159 11.30 -6.42 -8.39
N ASN A 160 10.00 -6.18 -8.38
CA ASN A 160 9.24 -6.21 -7.15
C ASN A 160 8.65 -7.59 -6.88
N ASN A 161 8.68 -7.98 -5.61
CA ASN A 161 8.13 -9.24 -5.14
C ASN A 161 6.77 -9.01 -4.48
N VAL A 162 5.79 -9.85 -4.79
CA VAL A 162 4.50 -9.89 -4.14
C VAL A 162 4.30 -11.26 -3.55
N THR A 163 4.18 -11.32 -2.21
CA THR A 163 4.01 -12.57 -1.47
C THR A 163 2.78 -12.50 -0.58
N ALA A 164 1.83 -13.40 -0.80
CA ALA A 164 0.63 -13.56 0.01
C ALA A 164 0.21 -15.02 0.08
N THR A 165 -0.45 -15.42 1.16
CA THR A 165 -1.03 -16.77 1.25
C THR A 165 -2.09 -16.96 0.17
N ARG A 166 -2.91 -15.94 -0.08
CA ARG A 166 -3.97 -15.94 -1.10
C ARG A 166 -4.01 -14.64 -1.88
N MET A 167 -4.32 -14.72 -3.18
CA MET A 167 -4.58 -13.58 -4.04
C MET A 167 -5.87 -13.83 -4.83
N ASN A 168 -6.88 -12.98 -4.63
CA ASN A 168 -8.15 -13.04 -5.35
C ASN A 168 -8.17 -11.94 -6.42
N ILE A 169 -8.23 -12.34 -7.67
CA ILE A 169 -8.18 -11.43 -8.83
C ILE A 169 -9.56 -11.35 -9.47
N ASN A 170 -10.33 -10.30 -9.16
CA ASN A 170 -11.57 -9.95 -9.83
C ASN A 170 -11.39 -8.78 -10.82
N GLY A 171 -10.26 -8.12 -10.79
CA GLY A 171 -9.82 -7.06 -11.70
C GLY A 171 -8.65 -7.52 -12.56
N THR A 172 -7.75 -6.61 -12.89
CA THR A 172 -6.57 -6.88 -13.71
C THR A 172 -5.32 -6.84 -12.86
N VAL A 173 -4.46 -7.85 -12.99
CA VAL A 173 -3.08 -7.84 -12.47
C VAL A 173 -2.12 -7.88 -13.65
N THR A 174 -1.17 -6.97 -13.66
CA THR A 174 -0.06 -6.96 -14.62
C THR A 174 1.25 -7.02 -13.84
N ALA A 175 2.06 -8.02 -14.13
CA ALA A 175 3.39 -8.17 -13.54
C ALA A 175 4.45 -8.17 -14.62
N ASP A 176 5.52 -7.43 -14.41
CA ASP A 176 6.71 -7.48 -15.23
C ASP A 176 7.43 -8.83 -15.07
N GLY A 177 8.04 -9.34 -16.12
CA GLY A 177 8.69 -10.64 -16.13
C GLY A 177 9.89 -10.80 -15.18
N SER A 178 10.41 -9.70 -14.65
CA SER A 178 11.44 -9.69 -13.60
C SER A 178 10.85 -9.71 -12.18
N SER A 179 9.53 -9.64 -12.05
CA SER A 179 8.82 -9.64 -10.78
C SER A 179 8.39 -11.05 -10.38
N ASN A 180 8.33 -11.31 -9.06
CA ASN A 180 7.87 -12.61 -8.54
C ASN A 180 6.54 -12.46 -7.81
N ILE A 181 5.57 -13.32 -8.17
CA ILE A 181 4.32 -13.48 -7.43
C ILE A 181 4.35 -14.85 -6.76
N THR A 182 4.31 -14.87 -5.43
CA THR A 182 4.21 -16.09 -4.63
C THR A 182 2.89 -16.09 -3.89
N SER A 183 1.89 -16.81 -4.40
CA SER A 183 0.54 -16.84 -3.81
C SER A 183 -0.31 -17.98 -4.37
N ASN A 184 -1.30 -18.43 -3.60
CA ASN A 184 -2.42 -19.22 -4.13
C ASN A 184 -3.38 -18.24 -4.83
N ILE A 185 -3.46 -18.31 -6.16
CA ILE A 185 -4.25 -17.39 -6.97
C ILE A 185 -5.63 -17.96 -7.25
N THR A 186 -6.67 -17.18 -6.98
CA THR A 186 -8.06 -17.45 -7.38
C THR A 186 -8.48 -16.38 -8.38
N MET A 187 -8.90 -16.80 -9.58
CA MET A 187 -9.43 -15.92 -10.60
C MET A 187 -10.95 -15.80 -10.48
N GLY A 188 -11.45 -14.58 -10.36
CA GLY A 188 -12.88 -14.30 -10.51
C GLY A 188 -13.33 -14.27 -11.98
N ALA A 189 -14.61 -14.08 -12.22
CA ALA A 189 -15.18 -14.10 -13.59
C ALA A 189 -14.56 -13.04 -14.51
N ASP A 190 -14.23 -11.86 -13.98
CA ASP A 190 -13.62 -10.74 -14.72
C ASP A 190 -12.12 -10.62 -14.46
N GLY A 191 -11.52 -11.62 -13.81
CA GLY A 191 -10.11 -11.59 -13.42
C GLY A 191 -9.19 -11.75 -14.63
N ILE A 192 -8.19 -10.90 -14.74
CA ILE A 192 -7.15 -10.96 -15.77
C ILE A 192 -5.78 -10.96 -15.07
N LEU A 193 -4.94 -11.91 -15.43
CA LEU A 193 -3.53 -11.94 -15.02
C LEU A 193 -2.65 -11.88 -16.27
N THR A 194 -1.86 -10.83 -16.40
CA THR A 194 -0.91 -10.63 -17.48
C THR A 194 0.51 -10.66 -16.92
N LEU A 195 1.32 -11.57 -17.44
CA LEU A 195 2.76 -11.60 -17.18
C LEU A 195 3.45 -11.08 -18.43
N THR A 196 4.06 -9.91 -18.33
CA THR A 196 4.81 -9.33 -19.44
C THR A 196 6.23 -9.87 -19.45
N ASN A 197 6.72 -10.33 -20.60
CA ASN A 197 8.08 -10.81 -20.69
C ASN A 197 9.06 -9.65 -20.50
N ALA A 198 9.89 -9.70 -19.49
CA ALA A 198 11.07 -8.85 -19.40
C ALA A 198 11.97 -9.19 -20.59
N GLY A 199 12.16 -8.23 -21.46
CA GLY A 199 12.77 -8.28 -22.76
C GLY A 199 13.84 -9.34 -22.97
N SER A 200 13.83 -9.87 -24.17
CA SER A 200 14.86 -10.65 -24.85
C SER A 200 16.09 -10.98 -24.01
N ASP A 201 16.17 -12.20 -23.56
CA ASP A 201 17.46 -12.86 -23.38
C ASP A 201 18.27 -12.53 -24.62
N GLY A 202 19.25 -11.64 -24.45
CA GLY A 202 20.27 -11.43 -25.48
C GLY A 202 20.98 -12.76 -25.67
N GLY A 203 20.35 -13.66 -26.43
CA GLY A 203 20.95 -14.88 -26.89
C GLY A 203 22.17 -14.50 -27.71
N SER A 204 23.33 -14.42 -27.06
CA SER A 204 24.61 -14.47 -27.71
C SER A 204 24.69 -15.83 -28.36
N SER A 205 24.28 -15.92 -29.62
CA SER A 205 24.67 -17.02 -30.48
C SER A 205 26.16 -16.86 -30.75
N ALA A 206 26.96 -17.69 -30.10
CA ALA A 206 28.34 -17.95 -30.49
C ALA A 206 28.37 -18.75 -31.82
#